data_494fe294d92a5654c59285ecec69bbf8
#
_entry.id   494fe294d92a5654c59285ecec69bbf8
#
_cell.length_a   1.000
_cell.length_b   1.000
_cell.length_c   1.000
_cell.angle_alpha   90.00
_cell.angle_beta   90.00
_cell.angle_gamma   90.00
#
_symmetry.space_group_name_H-M   'P 1'
#
loop_
_entity.id
_entity.type
_entity.pdbx_description
1 polymer ?
#
loop_
_entity_poly.entity_id
_entity_poly.type
_entity_poly.pdbx_seq_one_letter_code
_entity_poly.pdbx_strand_id
1 'polypeptide(L)'
;MNTERILFVIPPYFNIDDFFSENRLGVLPPFTIPYGVLSLSAYIEHTCRKKVHVRILDLNVSLKETLRESNRVDFNALFKELLHQHITDFSPTIIGISALFNISFRYLEDLAQIAKTECAECLVIAGGGLPSAGYREVLQLCPSVAAVCRGEGEIPLAALIDAPDKAELLESHPSWVTRANVSVNVVPEHTFVQNLDEIPMFDYGLITLDDYNARSIDKRYSGEQKREMAIHTSRGCPFSCVFCSNPFLHGNTVRAMSVARVVDEVRVMKEQHGLTVLLIEDDHFFFDKNRAKRILKELSLLDIRIEFPNGIAVYAIDDEVAELLNKASASTVALAVESGSDYVLKNLIGKPLKTCMIKEKVELLRKHGVQSHAFVVIGLPGEMPEHRQETLDMLLDVGFDWTHVFCAVPIFGSRLYDICAENGYLAETSFVEHVNSKCVITAPGVNPEEIEQTAYDINLTVNFVNNYNLMTGNFDTAIKYFSNVTSKYPEHAFGHYFLARALDGINDSIHAASERACFNRIVSQDPWWRTLSERFDLIQVATG
;
A
#
# COMPACT_ATOMS: atom_id res chain seq x y z
N MET A 1 24.69 9.47 32.31
CA MET A 1 24.49 8.76 31.04
C MET A 1 23.80 9.73 30.08
N ASN A 2 24.39 9.99 28.91
CA ASN A 2 23.75 10.89 27.94
C ASN A 2 22.47 10.24 27.43
N THR A 3 21.37 10.95 27.55
CA THR A 3 20.07 10.53 27.04
C THR A 3 19.96 10.95 25.56
N GLU A 4 19.64 10.03 24.69
CA GLU A 4 19.33 10.35 23.28
C GLU A 4 17.83 10.62 23.13
N ARG A 5 17.49 11.65 22.38
CA ARG A 5 16.10 12.03 22.06
C ARG A 5 15.91 12.00 20.56
N ILE A 6 15.01 11.15 20.10
CA ILE A 6 14.77 10.91 18.68
C ILE A 6 13.38 11.41 18.32
N LEU A 7 13.31 12.36 17.41
CA LEU A 7 12.07 12.80 16.78
C LEU A 7 11.95 12.10 15.43
N PHE A 8 11.00 11.18 15.31
CA PHE A 8 10.62 10.66 14.00
C PHE A 8 9.60 11.58 13.33
N VAL A 9 9.88 11.94 12.08
CA VAL A 9 8.99 12.74 11.23
C VAL A 9 8.52 11.87 10.07
N ILE A 10 7.21 11.72 9.90
CA ILE A 10 6.60 10.96 8.82
C ILE A 10 6.01 11.96 7.83
N PRO A 11 6.59 12.10 6.63
CA PRO A 11 6.09 13.02 5.62
C PRO A 11 4.74 12.55 5.06
N PRO A 12 3.97 13.43 4.41
CA PRO A 12 2.78 13.04 3.69
C PRO A 12 3.09 11.98 2.63
N TYR A 13 2.22 10.97 2.50
CA TYR A 13 2.31 9.94 1.47
C TYR A 13 1.22 10.06 0.39
N PHE A 14 0.69 11.26 0.23
CA PHE A 14 -0.22 11.65 -0.83
C PHE A 14 0.15 13.03 -1.36
N ASN A 15 -0.26 13.34 -2.58
CA ASN A 15 -0.08 14.67 -3.13
C ASN A 15 -1.14 15.61 -2.55
N ILE A 16 -0.68 16.58 -1.75
CA ILE A 16 -1.58 17.54 -1.08
C ILE A 16 -2.30 18.42 -2.12
N ASP A 17 -1.64 18.78 -3.22
CA ASP A 17 -2.24 19.59 -4.29
C ASP A 17 -3.43 18.87 -4.95
N ASP A 18 -3.36 17.54 -5.07
CA ASP A 18 -4.46 16.73 -5.60
C ASP A 18 -5.71 16.74 -4.70
N PHE A 19 -5.54 17.02 -3.40
CA PHE A 19 -6.66 17.08 -2.47
C PHE A 19 -7.60 18.25 -2.78
N PHE A 20 -7.03 19.35 -3.29
CA PHE A 20 -7.78 20.57 -3.63
C PHE A 20 -8.18 20.63 -5.11
N SER A 21 -7.82 19.65 -5.92
CA SER A 21 -8.23 19.64 -7.33
C SER A 21 -9.74 19.43 -7.44
N GLU A 22 -10.38 20.14 -8.39
CA GLU A 22 -11.83 20.11 -8.62
C GLU A 22 -12.39 18.70 -8.88
N ASN A 23 -11.53 17.77 -9.29
CA ASN A 23 -11.89 16.39 -9.63
C ASN A 23 -11.78 15.40 -8.45
N ARG A 24 -11.30 15.81 -7.28
CA ARG A 24 -11.21 14.95 -6.10
C ARG A 24 -12.04 15.54 -4.95
N LEU A 25 -13.08 14.82 -4.58
CA LEU A 25 -14.08 15.16 -3.56
C LEU A 25 -13.53 15.24 -2.12
N GLY A 26 -12.31 15.75 -1.89
CA GLY A 26 -11.74 15.92 -0.56
C GLY A 26 -11.60 14.63 0.23
N VAL A 27 -11.44 13.49 -0.45
CA VAL A 27 -11.28 12.18 0.18
C VAL A 27 -9.81 11.98 0.54
N LEU A 28 -9.52 12.07 1.84
CA LEU A 28 -8.19 11.72 2.35
C LEU A 28 -7.94 10.22 2.15
N PRO A 29 -6.70 9.83 1.79
CA PRO A 29 -6.33 8.42 1.78
C PRO A 29 -6.48 7.82 3.18
N PRO A 30 -6.66 6.49 3.31
CA PRO A 30 -6.65 5.84 4.60
C PRO A 30 -5.28 6.01 5.26
N PHE A 31 -5.26 6.38 6.54
CA PHE A 31 -4.02 6.47 7.32
C PHE A 31 -3.80 5.14 8.03
N THR A 32 -2.63 4.56 7.82
CA THR A 32 -2.17 3.36 8.53
C THR A 32 -1.26 3.76 9.68
N ILE A 33 -1.27 2.96 10.74
CA ILE A 33 -0.32 3.16 11.85
C ILE A 33 1.12 3.11 11.32
N PRO A 34 2.04 3.92 11.85
CA PRO A 34 3.42 3.98 11.38
C PRO A 34 4.23 2.77 11.88
N TYR A 35 3.89 1.57 11.39
CA TYR A 35 4.41 0.29 11.86
C TYR A 35 5.95 0.26 11.95
N GLY A 36 6.64 0.70 10.88
CA GLY A 36 8.10 0.73 10.85
C GLY A 36 8.71 1.60 11.94
N VAL A 37 8.11 2.78 12.19
CA VAL A 37 8.59 3.70 13.24
C VAL A 37 8.31 3.14 14.64
N LEU A 38 7.17 2.49 14.86
CA LEU A 38 6.86 1.82 16.14
C LEU A 38 7.81 0.64 16.38
N SER A 39 8.14 -0.15 15.33
CA SER A 39 9.13 -1.23 15.41
C SER A 39 10.52 -0.70 15.80
N LEU A 40 10.97 0.37 15.13
CA LEU A 40 12.23 1.03 15.47
C LEU A 40 12.24 1.51 16.92
N SER A 41 11.17 2.18 17.35
CA SER A 41 11.05 2.72 18.71
C SER A 41 11.14 1.61 19.75
N ALA A 42 10.38 0.54 19.61
CA ALA A 42 10.40 -0.61 20.50
C ALA A 42 11.79 -1.25 20.56
N TYR A 43 12.43 -1.43 19.41
CA TYR A 43 13.76 -2.05 19.35
C TYR A 43 14.84 -1.22 20.01
N ILE A 44 14.94 0.09 19.69
CA ILE A 44 16.00 0.97 20.23
C ILE A 44 15.82 1.24 21.72
N GLU A 45 14.60 1.41 22.22
CA GLU A 45 14.33 1.61 23.65
C GLU A 45 14.71 0.38 24.49
N HIS A 46 14.60 -0.82 23.92
CA HIS A 46 14.94 -2.07 24.59
C HIS A 46 16.42 -2.44 24.46
N THR A 47 17.02 -2.18 23.30
CA THR A 47 18.34 -2.75 22.93
C THR A 47 19.49 -1.80 23.23
N CYS A 48 19.29 -0.48 23.12
CA CYS A 48 20.34 0.49 23.30
C CYS A 48 20.84 0.56 24.74
N ARG A 49 22.15 0.75 24.90
CA ARG A 49 22.80 0.98 26.21
C ARG A 49 22.51 2.36 26.77
N LYS A 50 22.35 3.34 25.88
CA LYS A 50 21.94 4.70 26.25
C LYS A 50 20.44 4.73 26.50
N LYS A 51 20.01 5.61 27.43
CA LYS A 51 18.59 5.88 27.60
C LYS A 51 18.06 6.60 26.36
N VAL A 52 17.01 6.08 25.75
CA VAL A 52 16.38 6.64 24.55
C VAL A 52 15.00 7.17 24.92
N HIS A 53 14.63 8.30 24.36
CA HIS A 53 13.26 8.81 24.35
C HIS A 53 12.86 9.05 22.91
N VAL A 54 11.66 8.62 22.54
CA VAL A 54 11.12 8.76 21.21
C VAL A 54 9.91 9.70 21.23
N ARG A 55 9.79 10.50 20.18
CA ARG A 55 8.57 11.24 19.83
C ARG A 55 8.30 11.06 18.36
N ILE A 56 7.03 10.96 17.99
CA ILE A 56 6.59 10.79 16.60
C ILE A 56 5.78 12.02 16.20
N LEU A 57 6.12 12.62 15.06
CA LEU A 57 5.34 13.62 14.35
C LEU A 57 4.89 13.02 13.01
N ASP A 58 3.64 12.60 12.94
CA ASP A 58 3.04 12.12 11.70
C ASP A 58 2.28 13.25 11.01
N LEU A 59 2.86 13.78 9.95
CA LEU A 59 2.26 14.89 9.21
C LEU A 59 0.98 14.50 8.44
N ASN A 60 0.77 13.21 8.18
CA ASN A 60 -0.50 12.75 7.59
C ASN A 60 -1.66 12.99 8.55
N VAL A 61 -1.46 12.69 9.84
CA VAL A 61 -2.46 12.93 10.89
C VAL A 61 -2.67 14.43 11.10
N SER A 62 -1.58 15.19 11.22
CA SER A 62 -1.66 16.64 11.44
C SER A 62 -2.40 17.37 10.29
N LEU A 63 -2.15 16.93 9.04
CA LEU A 63 -2.84 17.46 7.86
C LEU A 63 -4.34 17.13 7.84
N LYS A 64 -4.74 15.98 8.36
CA LYS A 64 -6.14 15.54 8.37
C LYS A 64 -7.08 16.55 9.02
N GLU A 65 -6.67 17.16 10.12
CA GLU A 65 -7.45 18.19 10.81
C GLU A 65 -7.44 19.49 10.02
N THR A 66 -6.26 19.95 9.62
CA THR A 66 -6.10 21.21 8.88
C THR A 66 -6.85 21.21 7.55
N LEU A 67 -6.82 20.09 6.80
CA LEU A 67 -7.52 19.95 5.52
C LEU A 67 -9.05 19.89 5.66
N ARG A 68 -9.57 19.59 6.85
CA ARG A 68 -11.02 19.63 7.13
C ARG A 68 -11.52 21.04 7.43
N GLU A 69 -10.64 21.90 7.96
CA GLU A 69 -11.02 23.23 8.47
C GLU A 69 -10.77 24.34 7.44
N SER A 70 -9.87 24.15 6.48
CA SER A 70 -9.43 25.20 5.57
C SER A 70 -9.23 24.71 4.12
N ASN A 71 -9.75 25.50 3.18
CA ASN A 71 -9.53 25.28 1.73
C ASN A 71 -8.23 25.93 1.20
N ARG A 72 -7.47 26.61 2.04
CA ARG A 72 -6.19 27.23 1.68
C ARG A 72 -5.22 27.09 2.84
N VAL A 73 -4.21 26.25 2.67
CA VAL A 73 -3.17 26.04 3.68
C VAL A 73 -1.81 26.26 3.01
N ASP A 74 -0.99 27.06 3.63
CA ASP A 74 0.44 27.12 3.32
C ASP A 74 1.11 25.95 4.06
N PHE A 75 1.37 24.88 3.33
CA PHE A 75 1.92 23.64 3.90
C PHE A 75 3.35 23.83 4.43
N ASN A 76 4.16 24.67 3.78
CA ASN A 76 5.51 24.96 4.27
C ASN A 76 5.48 25.71 5.60
N ALA A 77 4.57 26.66 5.73
CA ALA A 77 4.37 27.36 7.02
C ALA A 77 3.88 26.39 8.10
N LEU A 78 2.91 25.53 7.78
CA LEU A 78 2.39 24.52 8.71
C LEU A 78 3.48 23.52 9.15
N PHE A 79 4.25 22.98 8.21
CA PHE A 79 5.33 22.03 8.53
C PHE A 79 6.40 22.69 9.38
N LYS A 80 6.74 23.95 9.10
CA LYS A 80 7.68 24.72 9.92
C LYS A 80 7.16 24.92 11.34
N GLU A 81 5.90 25.29 11.50
CA GLU A 81 5.27 25.49 12.81
C GLU A 81 5.29 24.20 13.64
N LEU A 82 4.83 23.09 13.04
CA LEU A 82 4.78 21.77 13.70
C LEU A 82 6.17 21.29 14.09
N LEU A 83 7.14 21.37 13.18
CA LEU A 83 8.52 20.99 13.48
C LEU A 83 9.14 21.88 14.56
N HIS A 84 8.97 23.20 14.47
CA HIS A 84 9.45 24.15 15.49
C HIS A 84 8.91 23.80 16.87
N GLN A 85 7.59 23.56 16.99
CA GLN A 85 6.95 23.18 18.24
C GLN A 85 7.53 21.89 18.80
N HIS A 86 7.58 20.82 17.98
CA HIS A 86 8.11 19.53 18.44
C HIS A 86 9.58 19.57 18.79
N ILE A 87 10.41 20.31 18.04
CA ILE A 87 11.83 20.49 18.32
C ILE A 87 12.04 21.26 19.62
N THR A 88 11.30 22.36 19.81
CA THR A 88 11.41 23.20 21.02
C THR A 88 11.02 22.42 22.27
N ASP A 89 9.88 21.73 22.25
CA ASP A 89 9.33 21.01 23.40
C ASP A 89 10.11 19.74 23.74
N PHE A 90 10.71 19.09 22.74
CA PHE A 90 11.38 17.79 22.92
C PHE A 90 12.90 17.90 22.95
N SER A 91 13.47 18.91 22.31
CA SER A 91 14.92 19.11 22.14
C SER A 91 15.61 17.83 21.63
N PRO A 92 15.28 17.34 20.42
CA PRO A 92 15.84 16.11 19.89
C PRO A 92 17.35 16.21 19.67
N THR A 93 18.06 15.08 19.71
CA THR A 93 19.45 14.95 19.28
C THR A 93 19.56 14.38 17.88
N ILE A 94 18.55 13.58 17.50
CA ILE A 94 18.43 12.98 16.18
C ILE A 94 17.01 13.26 15.66
N ILE A 95 16.90 13.68 14.40
CA ILE A 95 15.64 13.78 13.66
C ILE A 95 15.68 12.74 12.54
N GLY A 96 14.81 11.73 12.61
CA GLY A 96 14.70 10.66 11.64
C GLY A 96 13.48 10.87 10.73
N ILE A 97 13.69 11.16 9.45
CA ILE A 97 12.58 11.29 8.47
C ILE A 97 12.29 9.90 7.90
N SER A 98 11.10 9.36 8.21
CA SER A 98 10.67 8.02 7.77
C SER A 98 9.69 8.13 6.61
N ALA A 99 10.18 7.97 5.37
CA ALA A 99 9.40 8.04 4.14
C ALA A 99 9.21 6.66 3.52
N LEU A 100 7.94 6.22 3.38
CA LEU A 100 7.63 4.89 2.87
C LEU A 100 7.46 4.90 1.35
N PHE A 101 6.68 5.85 0.80
CA PHE A 101 6.26 5.88 -0.59
C PHE A 101 6.99 6.93 -1.41
N ASN A 102 7.14 6.72 -2.72
CA ASN A 102 7.84 7.64 -3.64
C ASN A 102 7.26 9.05 -3.61
N ILE A 103 5.95 9.20 -3.47
CA ILE A 103 5.28 10.50 -3.40
C ILE A 103 5.80 11.39 -2.25
N SER A 104 6.27 10.78 -1.16
CA SER A 104 6.85 11.50 -0.02
C SER A 104 8.16 12.23 -0.34
N PHE A 105 8.78 11.94 -1.50
CA PHE A 105 10.00 12.63 -1.94
C PHE A 105 9.79 14.14 -2.09
N ARG A 106 8.58 14.56 -2.49
CA ARG A 106 8.20 15.98 -2.63
C ARG A 106 8.43 16.79 -1.36
N TYR A 107 8.27 16.14 -0.22
CA TYR A 107 8.29 16.81 1.10
C TYR A 107 9.61 16.59 1.84
N LEU A 108 10.43 15.63 1.41
CA LEU A 108 11.61 15.18 2.16
C LEU A 108 12.64 16.29 2.31
N GLU A 109 12.94 17.02 1.23
CA GLU A 109 13.92 18.09 1.23
C GLU A 109 13.50 19.26 2.12
N ASP A 110 12.27 19.74 1.94
CA ASP A 110 11.74 20.87 2.73
C ASP A 110 11.73 20.52 4.22
N LEU A 111 11.28 19.32 4.58
CA LEU A 111 11.25 18.86 5.97
C LEU A 111 12.67 18.74 6.57
N ALA A 112 13.63 18.21 5.81
CA ALA A 112 15.01 18.11 6.25
C ALA A 112 15.66 19.49 6.43
N GLN A 113 15.38 20.42 5.51
CA GLN A 113 15.86 21.78 5.58
C GLN A 113 15.27 22.55 6.76
N ILE A 114 13.97 22.44 6.98
CA ILE A 114 13.29 23.03 8.15
C ILE A 114 13.89 22.45 9.43
N ALA A 115 13.99 21.13 9.53
CA ALA A 115 14.57 20.45 10.70
C ALA A 115 15.97 20.96 11.02
N LYS A 116 16.82 21.11 10.00
CA LYS A 116 18.20 21.60 10.17
C LYS A 116 18.26 23.09 10.50
N THR A 117 17.32 23.88 10.01
CA THR A 117 17.21 25.30 10.32
C THR A 117 16.76 25.53 11.78
N GLU A 118 15.77 24.76 12.24
CA GLU A 118 15.23 24.86 13.60
C GLU A 118 16.15 24.21 14.66
N CYS A 119 16.99 23.23 14.24
CA CYS A 119 17.97 22.57 15.12
C CYS A 119 19.28 22.31 14.38
N ALA A 120 20.16 23.29 14.34
CA ALA A 120 21.46 23.19 13.66
C ALA A 120 22.33 22.03 14.16
N GLU A 121 22.29 21.72 15.46
CA GLU A 121 23.06 20.65 16.08
C GLU A 121 22.43 19.26 15.94
N CYS A 122 21.16 19.16 15.55
CA CYS A 122 20.50 17.89 15.38
C CYS A 122 21.09 17.11 14.19
N LEU A 123 21.28 15.81 14.38
CA LEU A 123 21.61 14.91 13.29
C LEU A 123 20.31 14.56 12.53
N VAL A 124 20.20 15.01 11.28
CA VAL A 124 19.05 14.70 10.41
C VAL A 124 19.40 13.51 9.54
N ILE A 125 18.63 12.42 9.66
CA ILE A 125 18.79 11.18 8.90
C ILE A 125 17.48 10.81 8.21
N ALA A 126 17.55 10.02 7.14
CA ALA A 126 16.38 9.52 6.44
C ALA A 126 16.38 7.99 6.37
N GLY A 127 15.18 7.37 6.36
CA GLY A 127 14.99 5.94 6.25
C GLY A 127 13.58 5.61 5.78
N GLY A 128 13.28 4.31 5.68
CA GLY A 128 12.05 3.78 5.10
C GLY A 128 12.21 3.38 3.64
N GLY A 129 11.12 2.97 2.99
CA GLY A 129 11.15 2.38 1.65
C GLY A 129 11.78 3.31 0.60
N LEU A 130 11.28 4.54 0.51
CA LEU A 130 11.78 5.53 -0.45
C LEU A 130 13.25 5.89 -0.23
N PRO A 131 13.72 6.36 0.94
CA PRO A 131 15.14 6.69 1.09
C PRO A 131 16.06 5.48 0.93
N SER A 132 15.63 4.29 1.36
CA SER A 132 16.43 3.08 1.18
C SER A 132 16.71 2.79 -0.29
N ALA A 133 15.69 2.88 -1.13
CA ALA A 133 15.78 2.56 -2.54
C ALA A 133 16.34 3.71 -3.39
N GLY A 134 15.93 4.96 -3.09
CA GLY A 134 16.37 6.18 -3.75
C GLY A 134 17.47 6.93 -2.99
N TYR A 135 18.36 6.24 -2.31
CA TYR A 135 19.38 6.88 -1.45
C TYR A 135 20.31 7.84 -2.20
N ARG A 136 20.61 7.58 -3.48
CA ARG A 136 21.46 8.46 -4.31
C ARG A 136 20.77 9.78 -4.56
N GLU A 137 19.52 9.74 -4.99
CA GLU A 137 18.67 10.89 -5.28
C GLU A 137 18.42 11.69 -4.00
N VAL A 138 18.13 11.03 -2.89
CA VAL A 138 17.94 11.69 -1.59
C VAL A 138 19.23 12.43 -1.16
N LEU A 139 20.39 11.79 -1.21
CA LEU A 139 21.65 12.43 -0.82
C LEU A 139 22.07 13.54 -1.80
N GLN A 140 21.71 13.42 -3.07
CA GLN A 140 22.00 14.45 -4.09
C GLN A 140 21.11 15.68 -3.92
N LEU A 141 19.80 15.47 -3.71
CA LEU A 141 18.79 16.53 -3.77
C LEU A 141 18.42 17.09 -2.39
N CYS A 142 18.70 16.37 -1.30
CA CYS A 142 18.39 16.78 0.06
C CYS A 142 19.70 17.03 0.87
N PRO A 143 20.37 18.18 0.70
CA PRO A 143 21.66 18.46 1.36
C PRO A 143 21.59 18.47 2.89
N SER A 144 20.42 18.71 3.46
CA SER A 144 20.20 18.72 4.92
C SER A 144 20.13 17.32 5.54
N VAL A 145 19.95 16.26 4.75
CA VAL A 145 20.03 14.86 5.21
C VAL A 145 21.49 14.45 5.30
N ALA A 146 21.96 14.09 6.48
CA ALA A 146 23.36 13.69 6.72
C ALA A 146 23.64 12.27 6.20
N ALA A 147 22.71 11.34 6.40
CA ALA A 147 22.84 9.95 5.99
C ALA A 147 21.45 9.31 5.73
N VAL A 148 21.47 8.27 4.91
CA VAL A 148 20.31 7.42 4.62
C VAL A 148 20.54 6.03 5.16
N CYS A 149 19.56 5.50 5.91
CA CYS A 149 19.53 4.10 6.32
C CYS A 149 18.91 3.26 5.21
N ARG A 150 19.63 2.23 4.75
CA ARG A 150 19.15 1.28 3.74
C ARG A 150 18.60 0.01 4.38
N GLY A 151 17.43 -0.42 3.89
CA GLY A 151 16.73 -1.61 4.40
C GLY A 151 16.10 -1.36 5.77
N GLU A 152 16.14 -2.36 6.65
CA GLU A 152 15.55 -2.29 7.99
C GLU A 152 16.45 -1.48 8.93
N GLY A 153 15.83 -0.65 9.75
CA GLY A 153 16.55 0.34 10.56
C GLY A 153 16.84 -0.08 11.98
N GLU A 154 16.35 -1.20 12.50
CA GLU A 154 16.45 -1.60 13.90
C GLU A 154 17.90 -1.67 14.37
N ILE A 155 18.70 -2.51 13.72
CA ILE A 155 20.12 -2.72 14.09
C ILE A 155 20.97 -1.47 13.80
N PRO A 156 20.93 -0.87 12.57
CA PRO A 156 21.78 0.27 12.27
C PRO A 156 21.46 1.51 13.11
N LEU A 157 20.19 1.74 13.46
CA LEU A 157 19.81 2.87 14.30
C LEU A 157 20.27 2.65 15.76
N ALA A 158 20.13 1.45 16.30
CA ALA A 158 20.65 1.13 17.64
C ALA A 158 22.17 1.30 17.69
N ALA A 159 22.90 0.86 16.66
CA ALA A 159 24.34 1.07 16.54
C ALA A 159 24.71 2.56 16.51
N LEU A 160 23.95 3.38 15.76
CA LEU A 160 24.15 4.84 15.67
C LEU A 160 23.93 5.54 17.03
N ILE A 161 22.88 5.13 17.75
CA ILE A 161 22.56 5.68 19.06
C ILE A 161 23.69 5.40 20.04
N ASP A 162 24.18 4.17 20.08
CA ASP A 162 25.20 3.73 21.03
C ASP A 162 26.64 4.14 20.65
N ALA A 163 26.84 4.59 19.40
CA ALA A 163 28.14 4.99 18.91
C ALA A 163 28.73 6.14 19.76
N PRO A 164 30.03 6.08 20.14
CA PRO A 164 30.74 7.20 20.75
C PRO A 164 30.97 8.33 19.73
N ASP A 165 31.28 7.98 18.48
CA ASP A 165 31.38 8.89 17.33
C ASP A 165 30.37 8.48 16.29
N LYS A 166 29.33 9.31 16.10
CA LYS A 166 28.26 9.04 15.15
C LYS A 166 28.72 9.25 13.70
N ALA A 167 29.66 10.18 13.47
CA ALA A 167 30.14 10.45 12.11
C ALA A 167 30.96 9.25 11.59
N GLU A 168 31.86 8.71 12.41
CA GLU A 168 32.63 7.52 12.08
C GLU A 168 31.72 6.31 11.82
N LEU A 169 30.67 6.13 12.63
CA LEU A 169 29.73 5.03 12.43
C LEU A 169 28.96 5.17 11.12
N LEU A 170 28.47 6.36 10.79
CA LEU A 170 27.73 6.58 9.55
C LEU A 170 28.55 6.29 8.28
N GLU A 171 29.87 6.46 8.36
CA GLU A 171 30.77 6.17 7.23
C GLU A 171 31.19 4.70 7.15
N SER A 172 31.25 4.00 8.29
CA SER A 172 31.76 2.63 8.39
C SER A 172 30.69 1.53 8.40
N HIS A 173 29.46 1.83 8.85
CA HIS A 173 28.41 0.84 8.98
C HIS A 173 27.74 0.54 7.61
N PRO A 174 27.59 -0.74 7.21
CA PRO A 174 27.16 -1.10 5.85
C PRO A 174 25.74 -0.64 5.48
N SER A 175 24.84 -0.45 6.45
CA SER A 175 23.47 0.01 6.18
C SER A 175 23.34 1.54 6.09
N TRP A 176 24.39 2.31 6.48
CA TRP A 176 24.36 3.76 6.39
C TRP A 176 25.07 4.25 5.12
N VAL A 177 24.40 5.10 4.37
CA VAL A 177 24.95 5.76 3.18
C VAL A 177 25.04 7.25 3.43
N THR A 178 26.23 7.82 3.22
CA THR A 178 26.54 9.24 3.29
C THR A 178 27.02 9.73 1.93
N ARG A 179 27.20 11.04 1.77
CA ARG A 179 27.81 11.61 0.56
C ARG A 179 29.26 11.17 0.35
N ALA A 180 29.96 10.81 1.43
CA ALA A 180 31.35 10.35 1.36
C ALA A 180 31.45 8.93 0.78
N ASN A 181 30.49 8.04 1.11
CA ASN A 181 30.56 6.62 0.72
C ASN A 181 29.57 6.21 -0.39
N VAL A 182 28.68 7.11 -0.85
CA VAL A 182 27.64 6.81 -1.86
C VAL A 182 28.19 6.32 -3.20
N SER A 183 29.42 6.76 -3.57
CA SER A 183 30.08 6.36 -4.81
C SER A 183 30.82 5.02 -4.73
N VAL A 184 31.01 4.50 -3.53
CA VAL A 184 31.61 3.18 -3.33
C VAL A 184 30.52 2.16 -3.62
N ASN A 185 30.59 1.51 -4.79
CA ASN A 185 29.63 0.48 -5.24
C ASN A 185 29.74 -0.84 -4.44
N VAL A 186 29.79 -0.76 -3.13
CA VAL A 186 29.63 -1.93 -2.28
C VAL A 186 28.13 -2.14 -2.14
N VAL A 187 27.63 -3.27 -2.64
CA VAL A 187 26.29 -3.74 -2.27
C VAL A 187 26.35 -3.95 -0.76
N PRO A 188 25.70 -3.11 0.04
CA PRO A 188 25.82 -3.22 1.49
C PRO A 188 25.23 -4.56 1.92
N GLU A 189 25.92 -5.28 2.79
CA GLU A 189 25.30 -6.37 3.52
C GLU A 189 24.22 -5.76 4.42
N HIS A 190 22.96 -6.14 4.19
CA HIS A 190 21.88 -5.74 5.04
C HIS A 190 22.02 -6.41 6.41
N THR A 191 22.04 -5.58 7.46
CA THR A 191 22.02 -6.08 8.83
C THR A 191 20.58 -6.14 9.33
N PHE A 192 19.93 -7.28 9.11
CA PHE A 192 18.55 -7.50 9.53
C PHE A 192 18.48 -8.22 10.87
N VAL A 193 17.47 -7.92 11.67
CA VAL A 193 17.09 -8.73 12.83
C VAL A 193 16.71 -10.12 12.31
N GLN A 194 17.45 -11.14 12.72
CA GLN A 194 17.25 -12.51 12.19
C GLN A 194 16.06 -13.21 12.84
N ASN A 195 15.89 -13.04 14.14
CA ASN A 195 14.76 -13.57 14.88
C ASN A 195 13.78 -12.44 15.18
N LEU A 196 12.64 -12.39 14.49
CA LEU A 196 11.67 -11.32 14.67
C LEU A 196 10.98 -11.34 16.05
N ASP A 197 11.05 -12.44 16.79
CA ASP A 197 10.57 -12.51 18.17
C ASP A 197 11.41 -11.64 19.15
N GLU A 198 12.61 -11.24 18.74
CA GLU A 198 13.48 -10.34 19.52
C GLU A 198 13.05 -8.87 19.42
N ILE A 199 12.21 -8.50 18.47
CA ILE A 199 11.63 -7.16 18.40
C ILE A 199 10.54 -7.07 19.48
N PRO A 200 10.65 -6.17 20.47
CA PRO A 200 9.64 -6.05 21.53
C PRO A 200 8.25 -5.69 20.96
N MET A 201 7.21 -5.93 21.76
CA MET A 201 5.87 -5.41 21.46
C MET A 201 5.89 -3.89 21.43
N PHE A 202 5.08 -3.30 20.56
CA PHE A 202 5.09 -1.85 20.36
C PHE A 202 4.43 -1.12 21.53
N ASP A 203 5.00 0.04 21.87
CA ASP A 203 4.33 1.01 22.71
C ASP A 203 3.40 1.89 21.85
N TYR A 204 2.14 1.54 21.81
CA TYR A 204 1.11 2.33 21.11
C TYR A 204 0.78 3.65 21.83
N GLY A 205 1.31 3.90 23.03
CA GLY A 205 1.23 5.18 23.71
C GLY A 205 2.02 6.30 23.02
N LEU A 206 2.91 5.95 22.08
CA LEU A 206 3.63 6.92 21.25
C LEU A 206 2.76 7.62 20.20
N ILE A 207 1.56 7.10 19.93
CA ILE A 207 0.60 7.62 18.94
C ILE A 207 -0.81 7.68 19.52
N THR A 208 -1.66 8.50 18.93
CA THR A 208 -3.10 8.47 19.22
C THR A 208 -3.78 7.53 18.24
N LEU A 209 -4.06 6.29 18.65
CA LEU A 209 -4.63 5.25 17.76
C LEU A 209 -5.92 5.70 17.04
N ASP A 210 -6.72 6.56 17.67
CA ASP A 210 -7.96 7.06 17.06
C ASP A 210 -7.74 7.95 15.84
N ASP A 211 -6.56 8.53 15.68
CA ASP A 211 -6.21 9.33 14.50
C ASP A 211 -6.00 8.45 13.26
N TYR A 212 -5.60 7.20 13.46
CA TYR A 212 -5.35 6.21 12.40
C TYR A 212 -6.58 5.35 12.09
N ASN A 213 -7.62 5.42 12.91
CA ASN A 213 -8.90 4.84 12.53
C ASN A 213 -9.41 5.61 11.31
N ALA A 214 -9.12 5.12 10.12
CA ALA A 214 -9.85 5.52 8.96
C ALA A 214 -11.32 5.34 9.34
N ARG A 215 -12.08 6.42 9.46
CA ARG A 215 -13.53 6.33 9.34
C ARG A 215 -13.70 5.79 7.93
N SER A 216 -13.72 4.49 7.84
CA SER A 216 -13.93 3.78 6.62
C SER A 216 -15.15 4.43 5.99
N ILE A 217 -14.96 5.05 4.82
CA ILE A 217 -16.05 5.54 3.96
C ILE A 217 -16.90 4.32 3.57
N ASP A 218 -16.44 3.16 3.93
CA ASP A 218 -17.14 1.92 3.83
C ASP A 218 -18.34 1.90 4.79
N LYS A 219 -19.43 2.59 4.37
CA LYS A 219 -20.71 2.58 5.06
C LYS A 219 -21.28 1.17 5.30
N ARG A 220 -20.66 0.13 4.71
CA ARG A 220 -21.03 -1.29 4.90
C ARG A 220 -20.90 -1.78 6.33
N TYR A 221 -20.25 -1.00 7.16
CA TYR A 221 -20.03 -1.32 8.57
C TYR A 221 -20.55 -0.18 9.46
N SER A 222 -21.70 0.37 9.09
CA SER A 222 -22.39 1.40 9.89
C SER A 222 -22.77 0.81 11.26
N GLY A 223 -22.16 1.35 12.31
CA GLY A 223 -22.61 1.16 13.68
C GLY A 223 -21.52 0.83 14.70
N GLU A 224 -20.40 0.22 14.31
CA GLU A 224 -19.32 -0.11 15.24
C GLU A 224 -18.06 0.70 14.95
N GLN A 225 -17.44 1.19 16.02
CA GLN A 225 -16.17 1.89 15.96
C GLN A 225 -15.09 0.85 15.62
N LYS A 226 -14.65 0.81 14.37
CA LYS A 226 -13.62 -0.12 13.93
C LYS A 226 -12.25 0.38 14.33
N ARG A 227 -11.45 -0.52 14.88
CA ARG A 227 -10.04 -0.31 15.12
C ARG A 227 -9.22 -1.25 14.24
N GLU A 228 -8.57 -0.67 13.26
CA GLU A 228 -7.67 -1.36 12.34
C GLU A 228 -6.25 -1.24 12.87
N MET A 229 -5.54 -2.37 12.97
CA MET A 229 -4.12 -2.40 13.33
C MET A 229 -3.38 -3.37 12.43
N ALA A 230 -2.13 -3.04 12.09
CA ALA A 230 -1.29 -3.83 11.20
C ALA A 230 -0.30 -4.70 11.98
N ILE A 231 0.06 -5.83 11.38
CA ILE A 231 1.16 -6.69 11.83
C ILE A 231 1.94 -7.22 10.62
N HIS A 232 3.27 -7.24 10.74
CA HIS A 232 4.16 -7.99 9.85
C HIS A 232 4.60 -9.26 10.57
N THR A 233 3.92 -10.37 10.33
CA THR A 233 4.27 -11.65 10.96
C THR A 233 5.53 -12.26 10.37
N SER A 234 5.90 -11.83 9.17
CA SER A 234 7.15 -12.18 8.48
C SER A 234 7.62 -11.02 7.61
N ARG A 235 8.93 -11.00 7.31
CA ARG A 235 9.60 -10.03 6.44
C ARG A 235 10.45 -10.75 5.41
N GLY A 236 10.48 -10.22 4.19
CA GLY A 236 11.20 -10.79 3.05
C GLY A 236 10.33 -11.75 2.23
N CYS A 237 10.72 -11.91 0.96
CA CYS A 237 10.03 -12.74 -0.01
C CYS A 237 11.05 -13.50 -0.87
N PRO A 238 10.90 -14.83 -1.11
CA PRO A 238 11.88 -15.60 -1.88
C PRO A 238 11.82 -15.30 -3.38
N PHE A 239 10.84 -14.51 -3.83
CA PHE A 239 10.66 -14.16 -5.22
C PHE A 239 11.26 -12.80 -5.55
N SER A 240 11.58 -12.61 -6.84
CA SER A 240 12.16 -11.37 -7.38
C SER A 240 11.31 -10.86 -8.53
N CYS A 241 10.01 -10.63 -8.27
CA CYS A 241 9.10 -10.05 -9.25
C CYS A 241 9.64 -8.70 -9.72
N VAL A 242 9.67 -8.47 -11.03
CA VAL A 242 10.36 -7.33 -11.68
C VAL A 242 9.98 -5.96 -11.13
N PHE A 243 8.72 -5.78 -10.75
CA PHE A 243 8.17 -4.51 -10.24
C PHE A 243 8.31 -4.33 -8.73
N CYS A 244 8.75 -5.37 -8.00
CA CYS A 244 8.74 -5.39 -6.54
C CYS A 244 10.07 -4.91 -5.95
N SER A 245 10.01 -4.00 -4.97
CA SER A 245 11.18 -3.51 -4.23
C SER A 245 11.51 -4.33 -2.97
N ASN A 246 10.67 -5.28 -2.57
CA ASN A 246 10.88 -6.07 -1.37
C ASN A 246 12.23 -6.79 -1.29
N PRO A 247 12.75 -7.38 -2.38
CA PRO A 247 14.10 -7.98 -2.35
C PRO A 247 15.19 -6.99 -1.94
N PHE A 248 15.00 -5.72 -2.29
CA PHE A 248 15.90 -4.64 -1.92
C PHE A 248 15.74 -4.19 -0.46
N LEU A 249 14.49 -4.16 0.05
CA LEU A 249 14.17 -3.63 1.37
C LEU A 249 14.35 -4.68 2.48
N HIS A 250 13.82 -5.89 2.29
CA HIS A 250 13.74 -6.95 3.28
C HIS A 250 14.52 -8.21 2.91
N GLY A 251 15.12 -8.23 1.70
CA GLY A 251 15.89 -9.36 1.19
C GLY A 251 15.02 -10.53 0.70
N ASN A 252 15.71 -11.55 0.18
CA ASN A 252 15.07 -12.75 -0.41
C ASN A 252 14.93 -13.91 0.58
N THR A 253 15.45 -13.77 1.80
CA THR A 253 15.28 -14.77 2.86
C THR A 253 14.14 -14.35 3.77
N VAL A 254 13.14 -15.21 3.90
CA VAL A 254 12.00 -14.94 4.79
C VAL A 254 12.42 -15.18 6.24
N ARG A 255 12.20 -14.18 7.07
CA ARG A 255 12.34 -14.23 8.53
C ARG A 255 10.97 -14.05 9.14
N ALA A 256 10.63 -14.79 10.17
CA ALA A 256 9.27 -14.82 10.69
C ALA A 256 9.22 -14.85 12.22
N MET A 257 8.17 -14.27 12.77
CA MET A 257 7.78 -14.46 14.17
C MET A 257 7.32 -15.89 14.39
N SER A 258 7.49 -16.41 15.59
CA SER A 258 6.87 -17.65 16.00
C SER A 258 5.33 -17.50 16.04
N VAL A 259 4.62 -18.61 15.87
CA VAL A 259 3.14 -18.61 15.97
C VAL A 259 2.67 -18.08 17.32
N ALA A 260 3.36 -18.46 18.40
CA ALA A 260 3.04 -17.99 19.76
C ALA A 260 3.17 -16.46 19.85
N ARG A 261 4.27 -15.90 19.34
CA ARG A 261 4.49 -14.44 19.33
C ARG A 261 3.39 -13.70 18.58
N VAL A 262 3.01 -14.16 17.37
CA VAL A 262 1.93 -13.53 16.58
C VAL A 262 0.62 -13.54 17.36
N VAL A 263 0.25 -14.67 17.94
CA VAL A 263 -1.01 -14.81 18.68
C VAL A 263 -1.03 -13.92 19.92
N ASP A 264 0.08 -13.88 20.67
CA ASP A 264 0.19 -13.06 21.88
C ASP A 264 0.13 -11.56 21.54
N GLU A 265 0.77 -11.12 20.47
CA GLU A 265 0.74 -9.73 20.03
C GLU A 265 -0.69 -9.31 19.59
N VAL A 266 -1.35 -10.14 18.79
CA VAL A 266 -2.74 -9.88 18.37
C VAL A 266 -3.70 -9.89 19.56
N ARG A 267 -3.47 -10.75 20.57
CA ARG A 267 -4.26 -10.75 21.81
C ARG A 267 -4.08 -9.45 22.59
N VAL A 268 -2.84 -8.96 22.72
CA VAL A 268 -2.55 -7.66 23.35
C VAL A 268 -3.22 -6.52 22.58
N MET A 269 -3.13 -6.50 21.24
CA MET A 269 -3.83 -5.52 20.42
C MET A 269 -5.34 -5.52 20.66
N LYS A 270 -5.96 -6.70 20.77
CA LYS A 270 -7.39 -6.83 21.03
C LYS A 270 -7.75 -6.37 22.45
N GLU A 271 -7.10 -6.90 23.47
CA GLU A 271 -7.48 -6.72 24.88
C GLU A 271 -7.14 -5.32 25.40
N GLN A 272 -6.00 -4.74 24.98
CA GLN A 272 -5.53 -3.45 25.49
C GLN A 272 -5.88 -2.29 24.57
N HIS A 273 -5.99 -2.53 23.25
CA HIS A 273 -6.17 -1.47 22.26
C HIS A 273 -7.48 -1.59 21.46
N GLY A 274 -8.30 -2.61 21.72
CA GLY A 274 -9.63 -2.73 21.10
C GLY A 274 -9.60 -3.07 19.61
N LEU A 275 -8.60 -3.85 19.16
CA LEU A 275 -8.50 -4.34 17.79
C LEU A 275 -9.78 -5.03 17.33
N THR A 276 -10.31 -4.63 16.18
CA THR A 276 -11.44 -5.29 15.51
C THR A 276 -11.08 -5.81 14.12
N VAL A 277 -10.12 -5.17 13.45
CA VAL A 277 -9.65 -5.58 12.12
C VAL A 277 -8.13 -5.66 12.14
N LEU A 278 -7.59 -6.85 11.92
CA LEU A 278 -6.15 -7.10 11.79
C LEU A 278 -5.74 -7.06 10.32
N LEU A 279 -4.79 -6.19 10.00
CA LEU A 279 -4.15 -6.14 8.69
C LEU A 279 -2.85 -6.94 8.76
N ILE A 280 -2.77 -8.08 8.07
CA ILE A 280 -1.53 -8.85 7.93
C ILE A 280 -0.83 -8.34 6.68
N GLU A 281 0.24 -7.56 6.88
CA GLU A 281 0.96 -6.85 5.81
C GLU A 281 2.27 -7.55 5.40
N ASP A 282 2.33 -8.86 5.60
CA ASP A 282 3.48 -9.67 5.22
C ASP A 282 3.77 -9.57 3.70
N ASP A 283 5.04 -9.59 3.34
CA ASP A 283 5.48 -9.72 1.93
C ASP A 283 5.04 -11.07 1.33
N HIS A 284 5.01 -12.10 2.17
CA HIS A 284 4.60 -13.44 1.77
C HIS A 284 4.12 -14.29 2.95
N PHE A 285 2.90 -14.06 3.43
CA PHE A 285 2.33 -14.75 4.60
C PHE A 285 2.37 -16.29 4.51
N PHE A 286 2.11 -16.83 3.32
CA PHE A 286 2.04 -18.28 3.08
C PHE A 286 3.39 -18.91 2.65
N PHE A 287 4.53 -18.29 2.94
CA PHE A 287 5.84 -18.88 2.64
C PHE A 287 6.02 -20.26 3.33
N ASP A 288 5.52 -20.39 4.54
CA ASP A 288 5.32 -21.65 5.26
C ASP A 288 3.82 -21.85 5.49
N LYS A 289 3.21 -22.72 4.68
CA LYS A 289 1.78 -22.98 4.71
C LYS A 289 1.32 -23.58 6.06
N ASN A 290 2.15 -24.42 6.70
CA ASN A 290 1.80 -25.02 7.98
C ASN A 290 1.79 -23.97 9.10
N ARG A 291 2.77 -23.06 9.10
CA ARG A 291 2.80 -21.90 10.00
C ARG A 291 1.56 -21.03 9.80
N ALA A 292 1.25 -20.65 8.55
CA ALA A 292 0.10 -19.83 8.21
C ALA A 292 -1.23 -20.45 8.69
N LYS A 293 -1.44 -21.74 8.43
CA LYS A 293 -2.61 -22.50 8.92
C LYS A 293 -2.72 -22.47 10.44
N ARG A 294 -1.62 -22.63 11.17
CA ARG A 294 -1.62 -22.56 12.64
C ARG A 294 -1.98 -21.16 13.12
N ILE A 295 -1.43 -20.11 12.52
CA ILE A 295 -1.79 -18.72 12.85
C ILE A 295 -3.29 -18.49 12.61
N LEU A 296 -3.81 -18.80 11.43
CA LEU A 296 -5.22 -18.61 11.10
C LEU A 296 -6.14 -19.36 12.06
N LYS A 297 -5.76 -20.60 12.44
CA LYS A 297 -6.52 -21.40 13.40
C LYS A 297 -6.59 -20.74 14.78
N GLU A 298 -5.46 -20.25 15.30
CA GLU A 298 -5.43 -19.57 16.61
C GLU A 298 -6.18 -18.23 16.57
N LEU A 299 -5.96 -17.44 15.50
CA LEU A 299 -6.63 -16.14 15.34
C LEU A 299 -8.14 -16.27 15.12
N SER A 300 -8.63 -17.38 14.55
CA SER A 300 -10.08 -17.63 14.40
C SER A 300 -10.84 -17.70 15.73
N LEU A 301 -10.12 -17.86 16.85
CA LEU A 301 -10.71 -17.88 18.19
C LEU A 301 -10.84 -16.48 18.81
N LEU A 302 -10.30 -15.45 18.18
CA LEU A 302 -10.20 -14.11 18.75
C LEU A 302 -11.35 -13.18 18.38
N ASP A 303 -12.33 -13.60 17.59
CA ASP A 303 -13.45 -12.75 17.14
C ASP A 303 -12.95 -11.38 16.64
N ILE A 304 -12.10 -11.42 15.64
CA ILE A 304 -11.56 -10.28 14.88
C ILE A 304 -11.69 -10.58 13.41
N ARG A 305 -11.77 -9.53 12.59
CA ARG A 305 -11.66 -9.67 11.14
C ARG A 305 -10.20 -9.64 10.72
N ILE A 306 -9.83 -10.45 9.72
CA ILE A 306 -8.48 -10.46 9.15
C ILE A 306 -8.54 -10.00 7.70
N GLU A 307 -7.61 -9.14 7.33
CA GLU A 307 -7.41 -8.67 5.96
C GLU A 307 -5.94 -8.85 5.53
N PHE A 308 -5.74 -9.07 4.23
CA PHE A 308 -4.42 -9.20 3.59
C PHE A 308 -4.28 -8.13 2.52
N PRO A 309 -3.92 -6.88 2.88
CA PRO A 309 -3.88 -5.77 1.92
C PRO A 309 -2.84 -5.97 0.81
N ASN A 310 -1.74 -6.66 1.09
CA ASN A 310 -0.70 -7.00 0.11
C ASN A 310 -1.06 -8.19 -0.79
N GLY A 311 -2.24 -8.79 -0.56
CA GLY A 311 -2.68 -9.98 -1.26
C GLY A 311 -2.01 -11.27 -0.79
N ILE A 312 -2.55 -12.40 -1.25
CA ILE A 312 -2.01 -13.73 -0.95
C ILE A 312 -1.63 -14.46 -2.23
N ALA A 313 -0.67 -15.37 -2.11
CA ALA A 313 -0.20 -16.17 -3.23
C ALA A 313 -1.26 -17.20 -3.66
N VAL A 314 -1.64 -17.21 -4.94
CA VAL A 314 -2.65 -18.11 -5.50
C VAL A 314 -2.35 -19.58 -5.22
N TYR A 315 -1.08 -20.01 -5.38
CA TYR A 315 -0.68 -21.40 -5.19
C TYR A 315 -0.79 -21.88 -3.72
N ALA A 316 -0.90 -20.94 -2.77
CA ALA A 316 -1.02 -21.30 -1.35
C ALA A 316 -2.40 -21.86 -1.00
N ILE A 317 -3.42 -21.57 -1.81
CA ILE A 317 -4.80 -21.92 -1.53
C ILE A 317 -5.02 -23.42 -1.76
N ASP A 318 -5.46 -24.10 -0.73
CA ASP A 318 -6.05 -25.44 -0.74
C ASP A 318 -7.37 -25.41 0.03
N ASP A 319 -8.08 -26.54 0.08
CA ASP A 319 -9.40 -26.62 0.72
C ASP A 319 -9.34 -26.22 2.20
N GLU A 320 -8.30 -26.65 2.93
CA GLU A 320 -8.09 -26.31 4.35
C GLU A 320 -7.76 -24.83 4.54
N VAL A 321 -6.93 -24.23 3.67
CA VAL A 321 -6.63 -22.79 3.72
C VAL A 321 -7.89 -21.98 3.50
N ALA A 322 -8.71 -22.33 2.49
CA ALA A 322 -9.95 -21.63 2.20
C ALA A 322 -10.94 -21.72 3.38
N GLU A 323 -11.06 -22.89 4.01
CA GLU A 323 -11.86 -23.09 5.22
C GLU A 323 -11.36 -22.24 6.40
N LEU A 324 -10.03 -22.22 6.64
CA LEU A 324 -9.43 -21.45 7.73
C LEU A 324 -9.54 -19.94 7.51
N LEU A 325 -9.44 -19.45 6.28
CA LEU A 325 -9.68 -18.05 5.96
C LEU A 325 -11.10 -17.62 6.34
N ASN A 326 -12.11 -18.43 5.97
CA ASN A 326 -13.49 -18.17 6.38
C ASN A 326 -13.64 -18.17 7.91
N LYS A 327 -13.12 -19.21 8.60
CA LYS A 327 -13.18 -19.31 10.07
C LYS A 327 -12.50 -18.14 10.78
N ALA A 328 -11.43 -17.61 10.21
CA ALA A 328 -10.70 -16.46 10.72
C ALA A 328 -11.31 -15.13 10.28
N SER A 329 -12.54 -15.13 9.76
CA SER A 329 -13.25 -13.94 9.30
C SER A 329 -12.51 -13.13 8.21
N ALA A 330 -11.62 -13.77 7.45
CA ALA A 330 -11.03 -13.22 6.24
C ALA A 330 -12.00 -13.41 5.06
N SER A 331 -13.13 -12.70 5.11
CA SER A 331 -14.25 -12.87 4.17
C SER A 331 -13.94 -12.44 2.73
N THR A 332 -12.87 -11.69 2.53
CA THR A 332 -12.39 -11.23 1.22
C THR A 332 -10.88 -11.30 1.20
N VAL A 333 -10.32 -11.89 0.17
CA VAL A 333 -8.86 -11.95 -0.04
C VAL A 333 -8.49 -11.45 -1.42
N ALA A 334 -7.43 -10.67 -1.51
CA ALA A 334 -6.82 -10.30 -2.78
C ALA A 334 -5.81 -11.37 -3.19
N LEU A 335 -5.88 -11.79 -4.44
CA LEU A 335 -4.98 -12.75 -5.05
C LEU A 335 -3.98 -12.03 -5.93
N ALA A 336 -2.70 -12.23 -5.64
CA ALA A 336 -1.61 -11.69 -6.44
C ALA A 336 -1.47 -12.47 -7.75
N VAL A 337 -2.38 -12.24 -8.70
CA VAL A 337 -2.46 -12.92 -10.01
C VAL A 337 -1.45 -12.32 -10.98
N GLU A 338 -1.34 -11.01 -11.03
CA GLU A 338 -0.49 -10.14 -11.83
C GLU A 338 -0.83 -10.16 -13.33
N SER A 339 -0.96 -11.32 -13.97
CA SER A 339 -1.30 -11.45 -15.40
C SER A 339 -2.00 -12.76 -15.71
N GLY A 340 -2.83 -12.76 -16.75
CA GLY A 340 -3.42 -13.97 -17.34
C GLY A 340 -2.55 -14.61 -18.41
N SER A 341 -1.38 -14.05 -18.71
CA SER A 341 -0.42 -14.60 -19.67
C SER A 341 0.71 -15.33 -18.98
N ASP A 342 0.86 -16.63 -19.23
CA ASP A 342 1.99 -17.41 -18.74
C ASP A 342 3.33 -16.86 -19.24
N TYR A 343 3.36 -16.24 -20.44
CA TYR A 343 4.56 -15.58 -20.96
C TYR A 343 4.94 -14.38 -20.10
N VAL A 344 3.99 -13.50 -19.79
CA VAL A 344 4.22 -12.31 -18.95
C VAL A 344 4.65 -12.72 -17.55
N LEU A 345 3.93 -13.65 -16.93
CA LEU A 345 4.26 -14.16 -15.59
C LEU A 345 5.70 -14.68 -15.51
N LYS A 346 6.10 -15.50 -16.48
CA LYS A 346 7.42 -16.17 -16.47
C LYS A 346 8.55 -15.27 -16.94
N ASN A 347 8.35 -14.54 -18.07
CA ASN A 347 9.47 -13.91 -18.78
C ASN A 347 9.58 -12.41 -18.46
N LEU A 348 8.48 -11.73 -18.15
CA LEU A 348 8.49 -10.30 -17.85
C LEU A 348 8.46 -10.02 -16.34
N ILE A 349 7.65 -10.77 -15.58
CA ILE A 349 7.50 -10.56 -14.13
C ILE A 349 8.50 -11.41 -13.34
N GLY A 350 8.75 -12.66 -13.76
CA GLY A 350 9.54 -13.63 -13.01
C GLY A 350 8.76 -14.29 -11.87
N LYS A 351 7.41 -14.36 -11.97
CA LYS A 351 6.54 -14.95 -10.95
C LYS A 351 6.28 -16.43 -11.22
N PRO A 352 6.47 -17.34 -10.23
CA PRO A 352 6.24 -18.78 -10.40
C PRO A 352 4.76 -19.13 -10.24
N LEU A 353 3.88 -18.50 -11.02
CA LEU A 353 2.46 -18.79 -11.10
C LEU A 353 2.14 -19.34 -12.49
N LYS A 354 1.25 -20.33 -12.58
CA LYS A 354 0.67 -20.81 -13.83
C LYS A 354 -0.81 -20.45 -13.88
N THR A 355 -1.25 -19.90 -14.99
CA THR A 355 -2.64 -19.40 -15.16
C THR A 355 -3.67 -20.51 -15.00
N CYS A 356 -3.36 -21.74 -15.43
CA CYS A 356 -4.27 -22.88 -15.37
C CYS A 356 -4.74 -23.29 -13.96
N MET A 357 -4.02 -22.86 -12.91
CA MET A 357 -4.43 -23.17 -11.52
C MET A 357 -5.37 -22.14 -10.90
N ILE A 358 -5.47 -20.93 -11.50
CA ILE A 358 -6.17 -19.80 -10.86
C ILE A 358 -7.64 -20.11 -10.61
N LYS A 359 -8.33 -20.64 -11.62
CA LYS A 359 -9.77 -20.93 -11.54
C LYS A 359 -10.10 -21.90 -10.42
N GLU A 360 -9.36 -23.02 -10.33
CA GLU A 360 -9.53 -24.01 -9.24
C GLU A 360 -9.41 -23.35 -7.85
N LYS A 361 -8.43 -22.45 -7.67
CA LYS A 361 -8.19 -21.80 -6.38
C LYS A 361 -9.29 -20.81 -6.02
N VAL A 362 -9.80 -20.07 -6.99
CA VAL A 362 -10.96 -19.18 -6.80
C VAL A 362 -12.23 -19.98 -6.48
N GLU A 363 -12.45 -21.13 -7.13
CA GLU A 363 -13.56 -22.01 -6.83
C GLU A 363 -13.50 -22.59 -5.41
N LEU A 364 -12.29 -22.91 -4.90
CA LEU A 364 -12.11 -23.33 -3.50
C LEU A 364 -12.48 -22.20 -2.52
N LEU A 365 -12.05 -20.98 -2.77
CA LEU A 365 -12.42 -19.82 -1.94
C LEU A 365 -13.95 -19.63 -1.94
N ARG A 366 -14.56 -19.66 -3.11
CA ARG A 366 -16.02 -19.52 -3.30
C ARG A 366 -16.80 -20.63 -2.58
N LYS A 367 -16.33 -21.88 -2.67
CA LYS A 367 -16.90 -23.03 -1.95
C LYS A 367 -16.98 -22.76 -0.44
N HIS A 368 -15.99 -22.10 0.10
CA HIS A 368 -15.92 -21.78 1.54
C HIS A 368 -16.46 -20.38 1.89
N GLY A 369 -17.12 -19.68 0.95
CA GLY A 369 -17.73 -18.37 1.21
C GLY A 369 -16.73 -17.22 1.34
N VAL A 370 -15.50 -17.39 0.85
CA VAL A 370 -14.48 -16.34 0.81
C VAL A 370 -14.51 -15.64 -0.54
N GLN A 371 -14.73 -14.33 -0.55
CA GLN A 371 -14.71 -13.51 -1.76
C GLN A 371 -13.27 -13.32 -2.26
N SER A 372 -13.09 -13.35 -3.57
CA SER A 372 -11.78 -13.24 -4.22
C SER A 372 -11.66 -11.96 -5.02
N HIS A 373 -10.60 -11.18 -4.75
CA HIS A 373 -10.20 -10.09 -5.62
C HIS A 373 -8.97 -10.51 -6.42
N ALA A 374 -8.84 -10.03 -7.66
CA ALA A 374 -7.61 -10.18 -8.44
C ALA A 374 -6.81 -8.88 -8.42
N PHE A 375 -5.50 -8.97 -8.20
CA PHE A 375 -4.54 -7.93 -8.55
C PHE A 375 -3.89 -8.30 -9.87
N VAL A 376 -3.99 -7.41 -10.87
CA VAL A 376 -3.34 -7.55 -12.18
C VAL A 376 -2.57 -6.28 -12.53
N VAL A 377 -1.43 -6.45 -13.19
CA VAL A 377 -0.54 -5.37 -13.61
C VAL A 377 -0.36 -5.46 -15.12
N ILE A 378 -0.56 -4.35 -15.82
CA ILE A 378 -0.34 -4.23 -17.27
C ILE A 378 0.61 -3.07 -17.58
N GLY A 379 1.18 -3.05 -18.79
CA GLY A 379 2.09 -2.00 -19.23
C GLY A 379 3.56 -2.27 -18.86
N LEU A 380 3.94 -3.54 -18.71
CA LEU A 380 5.34 -3.92 -18.56
C LEU A 380 6.10 -3.80 -19.89
N PRO A 381 7.37 -3.32 -19.89
CA PRO A 381 8.18 -3.32 -21.10
C PRO A 381 8.23 -4.70 -21.77
N GLY A 382 7.85 -4.76 -23.05
CA GLY A 382 7.74 -6.01 -23.80
C GLY A 382 6.40 -6.74 -23.69
N GLU A 383 5.44 -6.21 -22.93
CA GLU A 383 4.08 -6.72 -22.92
C GLU A 383 3.34 -6.23 -24.18
N MET A 384 2.81 -7.19 -24.95
CA MET A 384 2.11 -6.93 -26.21
C MET A 384 0.58 -6.96 -26.02
N PRO A 385 -0.21 -6.39 -26.95
CA PRO A 385 -1.68 -6.38 -26.85
C PRO A 385 -2.31 -7.76 -26.66
N GLU A 386 -1.78 -8.80 -27.31
CA GLU A 386 -2.24 -10.18 -27.16
C GLU A 386 -2.12 -10.71 -25.73
N HIS A 387 -1.08 -10.34 -25.00
CA HIS A 387 -0.90 -10.74 -23.60
C HIS A 387 -1.94 -10.07 -22.68
N ARG A 388 -2.29 -8.82 -22.97
CA ARG A 388 -3.36 -8.11 -22.26
C ARG A 388 -4.73 -8.72 -22.54
N GLN A 389 -4.94 -9.21 -23.79
CA GLN A 389 -6.15 -9.97 -24.14
C GLN A 389 -6.22 -11.30 -23.40
N GLU A 390 -5.11 -12.07 -23.32
CA GLU A 390 -5.02 -13.29 -22.49
C GLU A 390 -5.39 -13.00 -21.03
N THR A 391 -4.98 -11.85 -20.49
CA THR A 391 -5.33 -11.43 -19.13
C THR A 391 -6.83 -11.16 -19.01
N LEU A 392 -7.43 -10.43 -19.94
CA LEU A 392 -8.88 -10.20 -19.96
C LEU A 392 -9.67 -11.50 -20.06
N ASP A 393 -9.29 -12.39 -20.99
CA ASP A 393 -9.95 -13.68 -21.20
C ASP A 393 -9.91 -14.54 -19.93
N MET A 394 -8.76 -14.60 -19.26
CA MET A 394 -8.61 -15.31 -17.99
C MET A 394 -9.51 -14.70 -16.89
N LEU A 395 -9.56 -13.38 -16.77
CA LEU A 395 -10.40 -12.70 -15.77
C LEU A 395 -11.88 -13.03 -15.98
N LEU A 396 -12.34 -13.05 -17.23
CA LEU A 396 -13.72 -13.40 -17.59
C LEU A 396 -14.03 -14.89 -17.34
N ASP A 397 -13.07 -15.79 -17.63
CA ASP A 397 -13.27 -17.24 -17.40
C ASP A 397 -13.28 -17.61 -15.93
N VAL A 398 -12.44 -16.96 -15.10
CA VAL A 398 -12.33 -17.24 -13.66
C VAL A 398 -13.51 -16.64 -12.88
N GLY A 399 -13.92 -15.42 -13.22
CA GLY A 399 -15.03 -14.72 -12.55
C GLY A 399 -14.70 -14.35 -11.11
N PHE A 400 -13.78 -13.43 -10.90
CA PHE A 400 -13.48 -12.87 -9.57
C PHE A 400 -14.64 -11.99 -9.09
N ASP A 401 -14.77 -11.85 -7.76
CA ASP A 401 -15.75 -10.93 -7.18
C ASP A 401 -15.41 -9.47 -7.51
N TRP A 402 -14.11 -9.13 -7.56
CA TRP A 402 -13.61 -7.84 -8.02
C TRP A 402 -12.19 -7.95 -8.56
N THR A 403 -11.84 -7.08 -9.50
CA THR A 403 -10.50 -7.03 -10.10
C THR A 403 -9.92 -5.62 -9.96
N HIS A 404 -8.69 -5.53 -9.49
CA HIS A 404 -7.89 -4.31 -9.48
C HIS A 404 -6.88 -4.37 -10.61
N VAL A 405 -6.99 -3.44 -11.56
CA VAL A 405 -6.09 -3.35 -12.71
C VAL A 405 -5.15 -2.17 -12.48
N PHE A 406 -3.87 -2.45 -12.38
CA PHE A 406 -2.83 -1.47 -12.14
C PHE A 406 -1.97 -1.28 -13.38
N CYS A 407 -1.55 -0.04 -13.65
CA CYS A 407 -0.44 0.21 -14.56
C CYS A 407 0.86 -0.15 -13.86
N ALA A 408 1.82 -0.70 -14.61
CA ALA A 408 3.14 -0.99 -14.09
C ALA A 408 3.86 0.31 -13.68
N VAL A 409 4.31 0.36 -12.43
CA VAL A 409 5.02 1.53 -11.88
C VAL A 409 6.46 1.16 -11.59
N PRO A 410 7.45 1.83 -12.18
CA PRO A 410 8.86 1.60 -11.92
C PRO A 410 9.28 2.29 -10.63
N ILE A 411 9.06 1.62 -9.49
CA ILE A 411 9.43 2.13 -8.18
C ILE A 411 10.92 1.93 -7.91
N PHE A 412 11.54 2.85 -7.18
CA PHE A 412 12.94 2.73 -6.75
C PHE A 412 13.21 1.38 -6.09
N GLY A 413 14.38 0.79 -6.38
CA GLY A 413 14.80 -0.50 -5.85
C GLY A 413 14.16 -1.72 -6.52
N SER A 414 13.23 -1.51 -7.49
CA SER A 414 12.71 -2.59 -8.31
C SER A 414 13.57 -2.79 -9.57
N ARG A 415 13.64 -4.04 -10.06
CA ARG A 415 14.31 -4.31 -11.34
C ARG A 415 13.62 -3.62 -12.52
N LEU A 416 12.32 -3.35 -12.43
CA LEU A 416 11.57 -2.59 -13.42
C LEU A 416 12.11 -1.17 -13.54
N TYR A 417 12.42 -0.52 -12.41
CA TYR A 417 13.04 0.80 -12.41
C TYR A 417 14.38 0.79 -13.14
N ASP A 418 15.25 -0.18 -12.82
CA ASP A 418 16.56 -0.30 -13.49
C ASP A 418 16.41 -0.49 -15.00
N ILE A 419 15.51 -1.40 -15.42
CA ILE A 419 15.22 -1.64 -16.84
C ILE A 419 14.77 -0.34 -17.53
N CYS A 420 13.86 0.39 -16.91
CA CYS A 420 13.33 1.63 -17.48
C CYS A 420 14.41 2.73 -17.56
N ALA A 421 15.23 2.86 -16.51
CA ALA A 421 16.31 3.84 -16.48
C ALA A 421 17.43 3.51 -17.49
N GLU A 422 17.87 2.24 -17.54
CA GLU A 422 18.91 1.75 -18.46
C GLU A 422 18.53 1.92 -19.94
N ASN A 423 17.23 1.84 -20.27
CA ASN A 423 16.75 1.90 -21.65
C ASN A 423 16.09 3.25 -22.03
N GLY A 424 16.04 4.22 -21.12
CA GLY A 424 15.42 5.51 -21.39
C GLY A 424 13.90 5.45 -21.56
N TYR A 425 13.23 4.56 -20.85
CA TYR A 425 11.77 4.36 -20.92
C TYR A 425 10.98 5.29 -20.00
N LEU A 426 11.67 6.10 -19.18
CA LEU A 426 11.06 7.06 -18.27
C LEU A 426 11.14 8.48 -18.83
N ALA A 427 10.09 9.26 -18.68
CA ALA A 427 10.17 10.70 -18.88
C ALA A 427 11.01 11.35 -17.76
N GLU A 428 11.75 12.42 -18.08
CA GLU A 428 12.69 13.08 -17.15
C GLU A 428 12.07 13.57 -15.82
N THR A 429 10.74 13.75 -15.77
CA THR A 429 10.03 14.33 -14.61
C THR A 429 9.35 13.30 -13.71
N SER A 430 9.53 12.02 -13.94
CA SER A 430 8.59 10.99 -13.46
C SER A 430 8.81 10.46 -12.04
N PHE A 431 9.87 10.87 -11.30
CA PHE A 431 10.18 10.30 -9.98
C PHE A 431 9.08 10.49 -8.93
N VAL A 432 8.31 11.55 -9.04
CA VAL A 432 7.41 12.03 -7.98
C VAL A 432 5.93 11.72 -8.27
N GLU A 433 5.60 11.40 -9.54
CA GLU A 433 4.22 11.26 -10.00
C GLU A 433 3.75 9.81 -10.16
N HIS A 434 4.46 8.87 -9.56
CA HIS A 434 4.16 7.46 -9.70
C HIS A 434 2.90 7.08 -8.89
N VAL A 435 1.76 7.03 -9.57
CA VAL A 435 0.50 6.48 -9.05
C VAL A 435 0.10 5.27 -9.90
N ASN A 436 -0.38 4.22 -9.25
CA ASN A 436 -0.74 2.95 -9.92
C ASN A 436 -1.85 3.05 -10.97
N SER A 437 -2.51 4.20 -11.10
CA SER A 437 -3.53 4.47 -12.12
C SER A 437 -2.99 5.16 -13.37
N LYS A 438 -1.71 5.59 -13.36
CA LYS A 438 -1.04 6.24 -14.51
C LYS A 438 0.10 5.39 -15.02
N CYS A 439 0.23 5.31 -16.33
CA CYS A 439 1.37 4.69 -16.99
C CYS A 439 2.44 5.75 -17.26
N VAL A 440 3.63 5.57 -16.70
CA VAL A 440 4.77 6.47 -16.89
C VAL A 440 5.86 5.86 -17.77
N ILE A 441 5.62 4.66 -18.29
CA ILE A 441 6.58 3.87 -19.08
C ILE A 441 6.26 4.05 -20.57
N THR A 442 7.25 4.47 -21.35
CA THR A 442 7.19 4.44 -22.81
C THR A 442 8.23 3.42 -23.30
N ALA A 443 7.77 2.25 -23.77
CA ALA A 443 8.63 1.13 -24.13
C ALA A 443 8.05 0.36 -25.34
N PRO A 444 8.81 -0.55 -25.96
CA PRO A 444 8.24 -1.44 -26.97
C PRO A 444 7.00 -2.19 -26.44
N GLY A 445 5.87 -2.03 -27.15
CA GLY A 445 4.56 -2.59 -26.78
C GLY A 445 3.81 -1.80 -25.69
N VAL A 446 4.37 -0.70 -25.20
CA VAL A 446 3.79 0.12 -24.11
C VAL A 446 3.71 1.59 -24.53
N ASN A 447 2.49 2.06 -24.76
CA ASN A 447 2.15 3.46 -24.92
C ASN A 447 1.33 3.88 -23.70
N PRO A 448 1.70 4.94 -22.97
CA PRO A 448 1.04 5.33 -21.72
C PRO A 448 -0.48 5.51 -21.85
N GLU A 449 -0.92 6.28 -22.83
CA GLU A 449 -2.35 6.58 -23.03
C GLU A 449 -3.16 5.31 -23.38
N GLU A 450 -2.58 4.43 -24.24
CA GLU A 450 -3.20 3.16 -24.60
C GLU A 450 -3.30 2.22 -23.38
N ILE A 451 -2.26 2.17 -22.55
CA ILE A 451 -2.25 1.31 -21.35
C ILE A 451 -3.28 1.80 -20.33
N GLU A 452 -3.34 3.11 -20.06
CA GLU A 452 -4.35 3.67 -19.15
C GLU A 452 -5.77 3.40 -19.64
N GLN A 453 -6.03 3.59 -20.94
CA GLN A 453 -7.33 3.26 -21.54
C GLN A 453 -7.63 1.76 -21.44
N THR A 454 -6.65 0.90 -21.73
CA THR A 454 -6.81 -0.57 -21.63
C THR A 454 -7.10 -1.00 -20.20
N ALA A 455 -6.38 -0.44 -19.21
CA ALA A 455 -6.62 -0.72 -17.80
C ALA A 455 -8.05 -0.36 -17.39
N TYR A 456 -8.53 0.80 -17.84
CA TYR A 456 -9.88 1.24 -17.56
C TYR A 456 -10.95 0.39 -18.26
N ASP A 457 -10.71 0.01 -19.51
CA ASP A 457 -11.62 -0.85 -20.28
C ASP A 457 -11.73 -2.26 -19.69
N ILE A 458 -10.60 -2.85 -19.27
CA ILE A 458 -10.61 -4.12 -18.53
C ILE A 458 -11.42 -3.96 -17.24
N ASN A 459 -11.16 -2.89 -16.47
CA ASN A 459 -11.91 -2.62 -15.23
C ASN A 459 -13.42 -2.56 -15.47
N LEU A 460 -13.88 -1.76 -16.45
CA LEU A 460 -15.30 -1.64 -16.77
C LEU A 460 -15.88 -2.98 -17.25
N THR A 461 -15.13 -3.71 -18.07
CA THR A 461 -15.57 -5.00 -18.62
C THR A 461 -15.79 -6.03 -17.52
N VAL A 462 -14.79 -6.25 -16.65
CA VAL A 462 -14.85 -7.36 -15.68
C VAL A 462 -15.60 -7.02 -14.40
N ASN A 463 -15.51 -5.76 -13.93
CA ASN A 463 -16.14 -5.37 -12.68
C ASN A 463 -17.59 -4.90 -12.82
N PHE A 464 -18.01 -4.47 -14.03
CA PHE A 464 -19.36 -3.95 -14.26
C PHE A 464 -20.10 -4.76 -15.30
N VAL A 465 -19.68 -4.73 -16.58
CA VAL A 465 -20.44 -5.32 -17.70
C VAL A 465 -20.60 -6.82 -17.54
N ASN A 466 -19.51 -7.51 -17.20
CA ASN A 466 -19.46 -8.97 -16.97
C ASN A 466 -19.21 -9.31 -15.49
N ASN A 467 -19.72 -8.48 -14.57
CA ASN A 467 -19.54 -8.76 -13.15
C ASN A 467 -20.07 -10.14 -12.78
N TYR A 468 -19.18 -10.97 -12.22
CA TYR A 468 -19.50 -12.36 -11.91
C TYR A 468 -20.73 -12.51 -11.01
N ASN A 469 -20.80 -11.70 -9.93
CA ASN A 469 -21.91 -11.78 -8.98
C ASN A 469 -23.24 -11.38 -9.60
N LEU A 470 -23.26 -10.35 -10.44
CA LEU A 470 -24.45 -9.93 -11.17
C LEU A 470 -24.90 -11.01 -12.17
N MET A 471 -23.95 -11.59 -12.92
CA MET A 471 -24.24 -12.60 -13.96
C MET A 471 -24.71 -13.93 -13.37
N THR A 472 -24.28 -14.28 -12.17
CA THR A 472 -24.66 -15.53 -11.47
C THR A 472 -25.85 -15.37 -10.53
N GLY A 473 -26.44 -14.16 -10.44
CA GLY A 473 -27.58 -13.88 -9.56
C GLY A 473 -27.24 -13.70 -8.08
N ASN A 474 -25.97 -13.53 -7.75
CA ASN A 474 -25.54 -13.18 -6.39
C ASN A 474 -25.69 -11.68 -6.16
N PHE A 475 -26.94 -11.21 -6.20
CA PHE A 475 -27.27 -9.79 -6.22
C PHE A 475 -26.85 -9.04 -4.96
N ASP A 476 -26.93 -9.67 -3.78
CA ASP A 476 -26.49 -9.02 -2.52
C ASP A 476 -25.01 -8.63 -2.57
N THR A 477 -24.17 -9.51 -3.09
CA THR A 477 -22.76 -9.22 -3.27
C THR A 477 -22.53 -8.15 -4.35
N ALA A 478 -23.25 -8.21 -5.47
CA ALA A 478 -23.18 -7.21 -6.53
C ALA A 478 -23.59 -5.81 -6.00
N ILE A 479 -24.71 -5.71 -5.26
CA ILE A 479 -25.17 -4.48 -4.60
C ILE A 479 -24.09 -3.92 -3.67
N LYS A 480 -23.47 -4.78 -2.86
CA LYS A 480 -22.38 -4.40 -1.96
C LYS A 480 -21.26 -3.71 -2.72
N TYR A 481 -20.77 -4.28 -3.82
CA TYR A 481 -19.68 -3.70 -4.60
C TYR A 481 -20.08 -2.41 -5.33
N PHE A 482 -21.22 -2.41 -6.02
CA PHE A 482 -21.66 -1.24 -6.77
C PHE A 482 -22.04 -0.06 -5.85
N SER A 483 -22.67 -0.31 -4.71
CA SER A 483 -22.95 0.74 -3.71
C SER A 483 -21.68 1.34 -3.15
N ASN A 484 -20.62 0.55 -3.01
CA ASN A 484 -19.32 1.05 -2.60
C ASN A 484 -18.73 2.03 -3.64
N VAL A 485 -18.87 1.68 -4.94
CA VAL A 485 -18.43 2.56 -6.02
C VAL A 485 -19.24 3.86 -6.03
N THR A 486 -20.57 3.80 -6.03
CA THR A 486 -21.42 4.99 -6.09
C THR A 486 -21.29 5.88 -4.84
N SER A 487 -21.02 5.28 -3.67
CA SER A 487 -20.74 6.04 -2.44
C SER A 487 -19.41 6.79 -2.48
N LYS A 488 -18.38 6.19 -3.09
CA LYS A 488 -17.06 6.78 -3.20
C LYS A 488 -16.95 7.74 -4.39
N TYR A 489 -17.64 7.41 -5.47
CA TYR A 489 -17.65 8.15 -6.73
C TYR A 489 -19.09 8.39 -7.18
N PRO A 490 -19.77 9.43 -6.65
CA PRO A 490 -21.19 9.70 -6.91
C PRO A 490 -21.54 10.00 -8.38
N GLU A 491 -20.54 10.35 -9.19
CA GLU A 491 -20.70 10.61 -10.63
C GLU A 491 -20.24 9.44 -11.51
N HIS A 492 -20.12 8.22 -10.96
CA HIS A 492 -19.70 7.03 -11.71
C HIS A 492 -20.89 6.37 -12.40
N ALA A 493 -21.11 6.68 -13.69
CA ALA A 493 -22.30 6.23 -14.44
C ALA A 493 -22.51 4.70 -14.41
N PHE A 494 -21.46 3.91 -14.68
CA PHE A 494 -21.55 2.44 -14.65
C PHE A 494 -21.89 1.92 -13.25
N GLY A 495 -21.39 2.53 -12.19
CA GLY A 495 -21.77 2.18 -10.81
C GLY A 495 -23.28 2.26 -10.61
N HIS A 496 -23.91 3.37 -10.99
CA HIS A 496 -25.35 3.57 -10.88
C HIS A 496 -26.14 2.62 -11.80
N TYR A 497 -25.71 2.42 -13.06
CA TYR A 497 -26.39 1.54 -13.98
C TYR A 497 -26.45 0.09 -13.48
N PHE A 498 -25.30 -0.45 -13.06
CA PHE A 498 -25.20 -1.84 -12.63
C PHE A 498 -25.74 -2.06 -11.21
N LEU A 499 -25.70 -1.04 -10.33
CA LEU A 499 -26.41 -1.06 -9.06
C LEU A 499 -27.92 -1.18 -9.27
N ALA A 500 -28.49 -0.38 -10.18
CA ALA A 500 -29.91 -0.48 -10.52
C ALA A 500 -30.29 -1.89 -11.01
N ARG A 501 -29.45 -2.51 -11.86
CA ARG A 501 -29.68 -3.89 -12.32
C ARG A 501 -29.63 -4.91 -11.19
N ALA A 502 -28.70 -4.76 -10.26
CA ALA A 502 -28.60 -5.66 -9.12
C ALA A 502 -29.79 -5.50 -8.15
N LEU A 503 -30.26 -4.28 -7.93
CA LEU A 503 -31.47 -3.99 -7.14
C LEU A 503 -32.74 -4.55 -7.80
N ASP A 504 -32.87 -4.50 -9.13
CA ASP A 504 -33.96 -5.17 -9.85
C ASP A 504 -33.94 -6.68 -9.59
N GLY A 505 -32.75 -7.28 -9.51
CA GLY A 505 -32.58 -8.71 -9.24
C GLY A 505 -33.16 -9.17 -7.90
N ILE A 506 -33.22 -8.28 -6.91
CA ILE A 506 -33.86 -8.52 -5.60
C ILE A 506 -35.27 -7.91 -5.48
N ASN A 507 -35.85 -7.44 -6.61
CA ASN A 507 -37.14 -6.76 -6.68
C ASN A 507 -37.25 -5.43 -5.91
N ASP A 508 -36.16 -4.75 -5.65
CA ASP A 508 -36.13 -3.40 -5.08
C ASP A 508 -36.27 -2.34 -6.18
N SER A 509 -37.45 -2.24 -6.75
CA SER A 509 -37.74 -1.34 -7.86
C SER A 509 -37.65 0.14 -7.52
N ILE A 510 -37.83 0.51 -6.24
CA ILE A 510 -37.80 1.92 -5.80
C ILE A 510 -36.36 2.44 -5.85
N HIS A 511 -35.42 1.75 -5.22
CA HIS A 511 -34.02 2.16 -5.24
C HIS A 511 -33.42 1.98 -6.64
N ALA A 512 -33.78 0.91 -7.38
CA ALA A 512 -33.37 0.74 -8.76
C ALA A 512 -33.78 1.92 -9.67
N ALA A 513 -34.99 2.46 -9.51
CA ALA A 513 -35.45 3.64 -10.26
C ALA A 513 -34.63 4.90 -9.91
N SER A 514 -34.26 5.09 -8.64
CA SER A 514 -33.40 6.19 -8.19
C SER A 514 -32.02 6.11 -8.84
N GLU A 515 -31.39 4.92 -8.84
CA GLU A 515 -30.06 4.70 -9.44
C GLU A 515 -30.08 4.91 -10.97
N ARG A 516 -31.15 4.47 -11.66
CA ARG A 516 -31.35 4.76 -13.09
C ARG A 516 -31.49 6.27 -13.36
N ALA A 517 -32.16 7.02 -12.49
CA ALA A 517 -32.25 8.46 -12.64
C ALA A 517 -30.89 9.14 -12.50
N CYS A 518 -30.03 8.68 -11.55
CA CYS A 518 -28.65 9.15 -11.44
C CYS A 518 -27.84 8.85 -12.70
N PHE A 519 -27.88 7.62 -13.20
CA PHE A 519 -27.23 7.24 -14.45
C PHE A 519 -27.63 8.15 -15.62
N ASN A 520 -28.93 8.33 -15.85
CA ASN A 520 -29.46 9.15 -16.94
C ASN A 520 -29.01 10.61 -16.81
N ARG A 521 -29.01 11.18 -15.59
CA ARG A 521 -28.50 12.52 -15.32
C ARG A 521 -27.03 12.63 -15.71
N ILE A 522 -26.19 11.73 -15.21
CA ILE A 522 -24.74 11.77 -15.47
C ILE A 522 -24.44 11.69 -16.97
N VAL A 523 -25.01 10.72 -17.66
CA VAL A 523 -24.81 10.51 -19.10
C VAL A 523 -25.33 11.69 -19.93
N SER A 524 -26.38 12.38 -19.47
CA SER A 524 -26.91 13.58 -20.15
C SER A 524 -26.00 14.78 -20.01
N GLN A 525 -25.27 14.89 -18.91
CA GLN A 525 -24.42 16.03 -18.56
C GLN A 525 -22.94 15.86 -18.96
N ASP A 526 -22.45 14.64 -18.97
CA ASP A 526 -21.02 14.33 -19.22
C ASP A 526 -20.85 13.57 -20.55
N PRO A 527 -20.26 14.20 -21.58
CA PRO A 527 -20.00 13.58 -22.89
C PRO A 527 -19.08 12.35 -22.80
N TRP A 528 -18.16 12.30 -21.84
CA TRP A 528 -17.24 11.18 -21.66
C TRP A 528 -18.00 9.92 -21.21
N TRP A 529 -18.87 10.05 -20.19
CA TRP A 529 -19.72 8.96 -19.73
C TRP A 529 -20.73 8.53 -20.80
N ARG A 530 -21.23 9.47 -21.61
CA ARG A 530 -22.09 9.16 -22.75
C ARG A 530 -21.39 8.27 -23.76
N THR A 531 -20.18 8.69 -24.22
CA THR A 531 -19.38 7.94 -25.20
C THR A 531 -19.06 6.53 -24.68
N LEU A 532 -18.68 6.39 -23.41
CA LEU A 532 -18.45 5.08 -22.81
C LEU A 532 -19.72 4.23 -22.77
N SER A 533 -20.86 4.82 -22.38
CA SER A 533 -22.12 4.10 -22.29
C SER A 533 -22.62 3.63 -23.66
N GLU A 534 -22.38 4.40 -24.73
CA GLU A 534 -22.64 3.99 -26.12
C GLU A 534 -21.72 2.84 -26.54
N ARG A 535 -20.42 2.92 -26.25
CA ARG A 535 -19.43 1.89 -26.58
C ARG A 535 -19.70 0.54 -25.92
N PHE A 536 -20.29 0.55 -24.74
CA PHE A 536 -20.65 -0.64 -23.98
C PHE A 536 -22.14 -1.02 -24.10
N ASP A 537 -22.87 -0.46 -25.08
CA ASP A 537 -24.28 -0.74 -25.37
C ASP A 537 -25.25 -0.53 -24.17
N LEU A 538 -24.90 0.37 -23.24
CA LEU A 538 -25.76 0.69 -22.09
C LEU A 538 -26.87 1.68 -22.45
N ILE A 539 -26.68 2.45 -23.52
CA ILE A 539 -27.66 3.36 -24.12
C ILE A 539 -27.66 3.18 -25.62
N GLN A 540 -28.84 3.40 -26.26
CA GLN A 540 -28.91 3.40 -27.72
C GLN A 540 -28.26 4.67 -28.29
N VAL A 541 -27.45 4.51 -29.32
CA VAL A 541 -26.99 5.63 -30.14
C VAL A 541 -28.20 6.27 -30.77
N ALA A 542 -28.48 7.54 -30.50
CA ALA A 542 -29.53 8.27 -31.21
C ALA A 542 -29.14 8.29 -32.71
N THR A 543 -29.73 7.41 -33.50
CA THR A 543 -29.64 7.49 -34.96
C THR A 543 -30.30 8.79 -35.38
N GLY A 544 -29.46 9.82 -35.63
CA GLY A 544 -29.85 11.12 -36.16
C GLY A 544 -30.26 11.04 -37.61
#